data_437dd7283c6df0e1b0c93d053efabeac
#
_entry.id   437dd7283c6df0e1b0c93d053efabeac
#
_cell.length_a   1.000
_cell.length_b   1.000
_cell.length_c   1.000
_cell.angle_alpha   90.00
_cell.angle_beta   90.00
_cell.angle_gamma   90.00
#
_symmetry.space_group_name_H-M   'P 1'
#
loop_
_entity.id
_entity.type
_entity.pdbx_description
1 polymer ?
#
loop_
_entity_poly.entity_id
_entity_poly.type
_entity_poly.pdbx_seq_one_letter_code
_entity_poly.pdbx_strand_id
1 'polypeptide(L)'
;MKEQLERLIALQEADLRLEELAERKRRIPEMVEAACQPLQAAQTLRDSTKQAFETTGKERKACEQALAEQEQVISKLQDRTTKGEIKTNREYQAHLLEVELAKKKRGEIEENLLVLMDAVDAKKKDLAQAETAAKEADQRFSAEKTALEGSVGALDEELAGFRQKREAMMAAVEPSLLRRYEKLKGSKKGQALAGVNKDGSCMSCRLQVQPQVVAEVKRATAILACSYCNRILYWAGDPVQIVPVPEKPVEILEVEEAAETTE
;
A
#
# COMPACT_ATOMS: atom_id res chain seq x y z
N MET A 1 33.96 17.92 -34.00
CA MET A 1 33.09 18.41 -32.90
C MET A 1 31.70 17.77 -32.92
N LYS A 2 31.07 17.61 -34.10
CA LYS A 2 29.76 16.93 -34.21
C LYS A 2 29.73 15.56 -33.55
N GLU A 3 30.71 14.70 -33.87
CA GLU A 3 30.83 13.36 -33.30
C GLU A 3 30.98 13.36 -31.75
N GLN A 4 31.75 14.31 -31.20
CA GLN A 4 31.88 14.44 -29.74
C GLN A 4 30.54 14.88 -29.08
N LEU A 5 29.77 15.70 -29.77
CA LEU A 5 28.45 16.11 -29.29
C LEU A 5 27.45 14.95 -29.32
N GLU A 6 27.47 14.12 -30.38
CA GLU A 6 26.65 12.91 -30.48
C GLU A 6 26.99 11.92 -29.36
N ARG A 7 28.30 11.72 -29.06
CA ARG A 7 28.75 10.89 -27.92
C ARG A 7 28.25 11.42 -26.57
N LEU A 8 28.29 12.75 -26.37
CA LEU A 8 27.77 13.37 -25.15
C LEU A 8 26.26 13.23 -25.02
N ILE A 9 25.50 13.30 -26.11
CA ILE A 9 24.05 13.06 -26.12
C ILE A 9 23.77 11.62 -25.71
N ALA A 10 24.43 10.64 -26.34
CA ALA A 10 24.30 9.24 -25.98
C ALA A 10 24.67 8.95 -24.51
N LEU A 11 25.73 9.62 -24.02
CA LEU A 11 26.14 9.51 -22.61
C LEU A 11 25.06 10.06 -21.67
N GLN A 12 24.45 11.22 -22.01
CA GLN A 12 23.35 11.78 -21.21
C GLN A 12 22.12 10.89 -21.21
N GLU A 13 21.75 10.29 -22.32
CA GLU A 13 20.64 9.34 -22.40
C GLU A 13 20.89 8.13 -21.51
N ALA A 14 22.12 7.58 -21.54
CA ALA A 14 22.49 6.48 -20.64
C ALA A 14 22.45 6.89 -19.16
N ASP A 15 22.90 8.09 -18.84
CA ASP A 15 22.87 8.64 -17.48
C ASP A 15 21.43 8.84 -16.98
N LEU A 16 20.56 9.39 -17.80
CA LEU A 16 19.13 9.57 -17.46
C LEU A 16 18.44 8.21 -17.26
N ARG A 17 18.76 7.22 -18.08
CA ARG A 17 18.21 5.87 -17.90
C ARG A 17 18.71 5.21 -16.61
N LEU A 18 19.98 5.39 -16.26
CA LEU A 18 20.51 4.93 -14.97
C LEU A 18 19.81 5.57 -13.77
N GLU A 19 19.55 6.87 -13.85
CA GLU A 19 18.84 7.60 -12.79
C GLU A 19 17.39 7.11 -12.66
N GLU A 20 16.70 6.92 -13.77
CA GLU A 20 15.33 6.36 -13.80
C GLU A 20 15.25 4.97 -13.18
N LEU A 21 16.16 4.06 -13.58
CA LEU A 21 16.22 2.71 -13.05
C LEU A 21 16.57 2.70 -11.55
N ALA A 22 17.50 3.54 -11.13
CA ALA A 22 17.87 3.67 -9.74
C ALA A 22 16.70 4.22 -8.88
N GLU A 23 15.99 5.20 -9.40
CA GLU A 23 14.79 5.75 -8.74
C GLU A 23 13.68 4.71 -8.65
N ARG A 24 13.43 3.95 -9.73
CA ARG A 24 12.47 2.86 -9.73
C ARG A 24 12.82 1.81 -8.67
N LYS A 25 14.10 1.41 -8.59
CA LYS A 25 14.56 0.48 -7.55
C LYS A 25 14.35 1.04 -6.14
N ARG A 26 14.64 2.34 -5.94
CA ARG A 26 14.49 3.01 -4.65
C ARG A 26 13.04 3.05 -4.16
N ARG A 27 12.07 3.09 -5.08
CA ARG A 27 10.63 3.09 -4.74
C ARG A 27 10.07 1.73 -4.34
N ILE A 28 10.76 0.64 -4.67
CA ILE A 28 10.25 -0.70 -4.37
C ILE A 28 9.97 -0.90 -2.88
N PRO A 29 10.85 -0.54 -1.92
CA PRO A 29 10.54 -0.65 -0.49
C PRO A 29 9.29 0.13 -0.07
N GLU A 30 9.08 1.33 -0.61
CA GLU A 30 7.89 2.16 -0.35
C GLU A 30 6.63 1.48 -0.89
N MET A 31 6.72 0.85 -2.07
CA MET A 31 5.61 0.09 -2.66
C MET A 31 5.27 -1.14 -1.83
N VAL A 32 6.28 -1.87 -1.32
CA VAL A 32 6.08 -3.01 -0.42
C VAL A 32 5.41 -2.57 0.89
N GLU A 33 5.82 -1.43 1.45
CA GLU A 33 5.20 -0.88 2.64
C GLU A 33 3.75 -0.46 2.40
N ALA A 34 3.48 0.19 1.27
CA ALA A 34 2.12 0.55 0.87
C ALA A 34 1.22 -0.69 0.66
N ALA A 35 1.74 -1.74 0.03
CA ALA A 35 1.04 -3.01 -0.15
C ALA A 35 0.76 -3.74 1.18
N CYS A 36 1.55 -3.50 2.23
CA CYS A 36 1.36 -4.08 3.56
C CYS A 36 0.18 -3.44 4.33
N GLN A 37 -0.21 -2.21 4.02
CA GLN A 37 -1.25 -1.49 4.78
C GLN A 37 -2.62 -2.20 4.78
N PRO A 38 -3.15 -2.71 3.65
CA PRO A 38 -4.41 -3.46 3.65
C PRO A 38 -4.35 -4.72 4.53
N LEU A 39 -3.21 -5.42 4.55
CA LEU A 39 -2.99 -6.57 5.41
C LEU A 39 -3.05 -6.19 6.89
N GLN A 40 -2.34 -5.13 7.28
CA GLN A 40 -2.35 -4.63 8.65
C GLN A 40 -3.75 -4.22 9.10
N ALA A 41 -4.52 -3.54 8.23
CA ALA A 41 -5.89 -3.17 8.52
C ALA A 41 -6.80 -4.40 8.72
N ALA A 42 -6.68 -5.41 7.85
CA ALA A 42 -7.44 -6.65 7.96
C ALA A 42 -7.08 -7.45 9.22
N GLN A 43 -5.80 -7.51 9.58
CA GLN A 43 -5.33 -8.15 10.81
C GLN A 43 -5.85 -7.43 12.06
N THR A 44 -5.82 -6.11 12.08
CA THR A 44 -6.36 -5.30 13.18
C THR A 44 -7.85 -5.53 13.35
N LEU A 45 -8.61 -5.58 12.24
CA LEU A 45 -10.03 -5.87 12.27
C LEU A 45 -10.31 -7.28 12.80
N ARG A 46 -9.57 -8.28 12.34
CA ARG A 46 -9.67 -9.67 12.84
C ARG A 46 -9.42 -9.73 14.34
N ASP A 47 -8.37 -9.09 14.82
CA ASP A 47 -7.98 -9.15 16.24
C ASP A 47 -9.00 -8.44 17.14
N SER A 48 -9.52 -7.28 16.70
CA SER A 48 -10.60 -6.58 17.43
C SER A 48 -11.90 -7.39 17.45
N THR A 49 -12.27 -8.01 16.33
CA THR A 49 -13.46 -8.87 16.23
C THR A 49 -13.31 -10.12 17.09
N LYS A 50 -12.12 -10.72 17.12
CA LYS A 50 -11.80 -11.86 17.98
C LYS A 50 -11.94 -11.49 19.46
N GLN A 51 -11.39 -10.36 19.87
CA GLN A 51 -11.52 -9.86 21.24
C GLN A 51 -12.99 -9.62 21.62
N ALA A 52 -13.78 -9.02 20.73
CA ALA A 52 -15.19 -8.81 20.95
C ALA A 52 -15.95 -10.15 21.11
N PHE A 53 -15.67 -11.15 20.26
CA PHE A 53 -16.25 -12.48 20.38
C PHE A 53 -15.89 -13.16 21.70
N GLU A 54 -14.63 -13.11 22.12
CA GLU A 54 -14.18 -13.67 23.41
C GLU A 54 -14.83 -12.99 24.60
N THR A 55 -14.98 -11.68 24.56
CA THR A 55 -15.61 -10.89 25.63
C THR A 55 -17.08 -11.24 25.76
N THR A 56 -17.85 -11.20 24.67
CA THR A 56 -19.26 -11.57 24.67
C THR A 56 -19.46 -13.05 25.07
N GLY A 57 -18.52 -13.93 24.69
CA GLY A 57 -18.53 -15.33 25.14
C GLY A 57 -18.32 -15.50 26.65
N LYS A 58 -17.50 -14.66 27.27
CA LYS A 58 -17.33 -14.62 28.76
C LYS A 58 -18.58 -14.08 29.44
N GLU A 59 -19.19 -13.03 28.90
CA GLU A 59 -20.44 -12.46 29.41
C GLU A 59 -21.60 -13.47 29.38
N ARG A 60 -21.71 -14.22 28.26
CA ARG A 60 -22.70 -15.32 28.16
C ARG A 60 -22.48 -16.37 29.23
N LYS A 61 -21.22 -16.85 29.44
CA LYS A 61 -20.91 -17.83 30.47
C LYS A 61 -21.22 -17.33 31.87
N ALA A 62 -20.93 -16.05 32.15
CA ALA A 62 -21.27 -15.45 33.45
C ALA A 62 -22.79 -15.39 33.64
N CYS A 63 -23.54 -15.07 32.59
CA CYS A 63 -25.01 -15.07 32.63
C CYS A 63 -25.59 -16.50 32.83
N GLU A 64 -25.03 -17.51 32.18
CA GLU A 64 -25.37 -18.94 32.39
C GLU A 64 -25.14 -19.35 33.85
N GLN A 65 -24.03 -18.93 34.46
CA GLN A 65 -23.73 -19.20 35.87
C GLN A 65 -24.76 -18.48 36.79
N ALA A 66 -25.05 -17.22 36.50
CA ALA A 66 -26.05 -16.46 37.27
C ALA A 66 -27.44 -17.10 37.19
N LEU A 67 -27.81 -17.66 36.04
CA LEU A 67 -29.07 -18.39 35.87
C LEU A 67 -29.07 -19.64 36.75
N ALA A 68 -28.02 -20.44 36.72
CA ALA A 68 -27.90 -21.65 37.54
C ALA A 68 -27.94 -21.33 39.06
N GLU A 69 -27.29 -20.26 39.49
CA GLU A 69 -27.36 -19.79 40.88
C GLU A 69 -28.78 -19.36 41.28
N GLN A 70 -29.46 -18.63 40.38
CA GLN A 70 -30.86 -18.20 40.63
C GLN A 70 -31.81 -19.38 40.68
N GLU A 71 -31.64 -20.40 39.87
CA GLU A 71 -32.44 -21.63 39.92
C GLU A 71 -32.21 -22.39 41.23
N GLN A 72 -30.99 -22.44 41.77
CA GLN A 72 -30.70 -23.02 43.07
C GLN A 72 -31.41 -22.22 44.21
N VAL A 73 -31.45 -20.89 44.08
CA VAL A 73 -32.22 -20.05 45.06
C VAL A 73 -33.67 -20.40 45.03
N ILE A 74 -34.28 -20.51 43.85
CA ILE A 74 -35.69 -20.89 43.71
C ILE A 74 -35.95 -22.28 44.29
N SER A 75 -35.09 -23.25 43.99
CA SER A 75 -35.19 -24.61 44.54
C SER A 75 -35.18 -24.60 46.08
N LYS A 76 -34.24 -23.87 46.69
CA LYS A 76 -34.15 -23.74 48.14
C LYS A 76 -35.38 -23.08 48.73
N LEU A 77 -35.95 -22.07 48.09
CA LEU A 77 -37.20 -21.42 48.54
C LEU A 77 -38.38 -22.40 48.44
N GLN A 78 -38.47 -23.20 47.39
CA GLN A 78 -39.51 -24.21 47.23
C GLN A 78 -39.37 -25.33 48.29
N ASP A 79 -38.15 -25.78 48.56
CA ASP A 79 -37.87 -26.77 49.62
C ASP A 79 -38.34 -26.31 50.99
N ARG A 80 -38.18 -25.00 51.36
CA ARG A 80 -38.68 -24.45 52.60
C ARG A 80 -40.19 -24.58 52.73
N THR A 81 -40.89 -24.42 51.61
CA THR A 81 -42.36 -24.63 51.59
C THR A 81 -42.73 -26.09 51.83
N THR A 82 -42.05 -27.02 51.17
CA THR A 82 -42.36 -28.47 51.28
C THR A 82 -41.97 -29.09 52.61
N LYS A 83 -40.91 -28.59 53.25
CA LYS A 83 -40.45 -29.03 54.58
C LYS A 83 -41.29 -28.50 55.75
N GLY A 84 -42.28 -27.65 55.49
CA GLY A 84 -43.14 -27.10 56.57
C GLY A 84 -42.43 -26.14 57.53
N GLU A 85 -41.38 -25.49 57.09
CA GLU A 85 -40.62 -24.54 57.91
C GLU A 85 -41.40 -23.24 58.18
N ILE A 86 -42.46 -22.97 57.40
CA ILE A 86 -43.30 -21.77 57.49
C ILE A 86 -44.52 -22.05 58.38
N LYS A 87 -44.56 -21.39 59.54
CA LYS A 87 -45.57 -21.65 60.59
C LYS A 87 -46.72 -20.66 60.65
N THR A 88 -46.53 -19.44 60.14
CA THR A 88 -47.57 -18.40 60.23
C THR A 88 -48.04 -17.93 58.85
N ASN A 89 -49.29 -17.47 58.75
CA ASN A 89 -49.83 -16.94 57.48
C ASN A 89 -49.06 -15.72 56.97
N ARG A 90 -48.50 -14.90 57.85
CA ARG A 90 -47.72 -13.74 57.51
C ARG A 90 -46.35 -14.17 56.87
N GLU A 91 -45.71 -15.16 57.44
CA GLU A 91 -44.51 -15.73 56.89
C GLU A 91 -44.77 -16.37 55.53
N TYR A 92 -45.88 -17.06 55.36
CA TYR A 92 -46.26 -17.65 54.07
C TYR A 92 -46.46 -16.59 52.99
N GLN A 93 -47.17 -15.48 53.29
CA GLN A 93 -47.33 -14.39 52.33
C GLN A 93 -46.00 -13.74 51.95
N ALA A 94 -45.08 -13.48 52.89
CA ALA A 94 -43.74 -12.97 52.64
C ALA A 94 -42.92 -13.93 51.75
N HIS A 95 -43.02 -15.22 52.05
CA HIS A 95 -42.30 -16.25 51.26
C HIS A 95 -42.82 -16.37 49.82
N LEU A 96 -44.12 -16.27 49.58
CA LEU A 96 -44.68 -16.22 48.23
C LEU A 96 -44.13 -15.04 47.43
N LEU A 97 -44.01 -13.87 48.03
CA LEU A 97 -43.40 -12.71 47.40
C LEU A 97 -41.91 -12.95 47.06
N GLU A 98 -41.15 -13.58 47.97
CA GLU A 98 -39.75 -13.93 47.72
C GLU A 98 -39.60 -14.90 46.52
N VAL A 99 -40.46 -15.91 46.42
CA VAL A 99 -40.51 -16.86 45.30
C VAL A 99 -40.88 -16.16 44.01
N GLU A 100 -41.85 -15.27 44.04
CA GLU A 100 -42.27 -14.51 42.84
C GLU A 100 -41.16 -13.58 42.35
N LEU A 101 -40.51 -12.85 43.24
CA LEU A 101 -39.34 -12.00 42.91
C LEU A 101 -38.19 -12.82 42.37
N ALA A 102 -37.91 -13.98 42.98
CA ALA A 102 -36.84 -14.86 42.49
C ALA A 102 -37.15 -15.41 41.07
N LYS A 103 -38.40 -15.78 40.80
CA LYS A 103 -38.82 -16.20 39.44
C LYS A 103 -38.75 -15.05 38.43
N LYS A 104 -39.16 -13.84 38.81
CA LYS A 104 -39.04 -12.66 37.96
C LYS A 104 -37.59 -12.39 37.59
N LYS A 105 -36.68 -12.41 38.58
CA LYS A 105 -35.23 -12.25 38.35
C LYS A 105 -34.66 -13.34 37.45
N ARG A 106 -35.11 -14.58 37.58
CA ARG A 106 -34.73 -15.66 36.67
C ARG A 106 -35.14 -15.33 35.23
N GLY A 107 -36.39 -14.86 35.01
CA GLY A 107 -36.87 -14.46 33.68
C GLY A 107 -36.02 -13.34 33.04
N GLU A 108 -35.63 -12.33 33.83
CA GLU A 108 -34.78 -11.25 33.39
C GLU A 108 -33.37 -11.77 32.96
N ILE A 109 -32.83 -12.76 33.68
CA ILE A 109 -31.57 -13.40 33.36
C ILE A 109 -31.69 -14.24 32.07
N GLU A 110 -32.81 -14.99 31.92
CA GLU A 110 -33.09 -15.80 30.73
C GLU A 110 -33.23 -14.93 29.49
N GLU A 111 -33.91 -13.79 29.55
CA GLU A 111 -33.99 -12.84 28.43
C GLU A 111 -32.64 -12.26 28.06
N ASN A 112 -31.84 -11.88 29.06
CA ASN A 112 -30.47 -11.40 28.81
C ASN A 112 -29.58 -12.50 28.20
N LEU A 113 -29.73 -13.72 28.67
CA LEU A 113 -28.98 -14.88 28.10
C LEU A 113 -29.30 -15.09 26.63
N LEU A 114 -30.57 -15.01 26.21
CA LEU A 114 -30.96 -15.11 24.81
C LEU A 114 -30.31 -14.01 23.95
N VAL A 115 -30.33 -12.76 24.44
CA VAL A 115 -29.66 -11.64 23.73
C VAL A 115 -28.14 -11.89 23.58
N LEU A 116 -27.51 -12.41 24.64
CA LEU A 116 -26.07 -12.73 24.59
C LEU A 116 -25.75 -13.91 23.67
N MET A 117 -26.64 -14.89 23.57
CA MET A 117 -26.49 -16.02 22.63
C MET A 117 -26.54 -15.51 21.18
N ASP A 118 -27.53 -14.70 20.83
CA ASP A 118 -27.63 -14.10 19.50
C ASP A 118 -26.41 -13.22 19.19
N ALA A 119 -25.96 -12.44 20.18
CA ALA A 119 -24.76 -11.61 20.02
C ALA A 119 -23.50 -12.44 19.78
N VAL A 120 -23.31 -13.57 20.47
CA VAL A 120 -22.18 -14.49 20.26
C VAL A 120 -22.25 -15.09 18.87
N ASP A 121 -23.42 -15.50 18.38
CA ASP A 121 -23.56 -16.07 17.03
C ASP A 121 -23.30 -15.02 15.94
N ALA A 122 -23.72 -13.79 16.13
CA ALA A 122 -23.39 -12.68 15.24
C ALA A 122 -21.86 -12.43 15.22
N LYS A 123 -21.24 -12.30 16.40
CA LYS A 123 -19.79 -12.10 16.52
C LYS A 123 -18.96 -13.25 15.95
N LYS A 124 -19.46 -14.48 16.02
CA LYS A 124 -18.81 -15.64 15.38
C LYS A 124 -18.79 -15.52 13.87
N LYS A 125 -19.90 -15.06 13.26
CA LYS A 125 -19.96 -14.82 11.80
C LYS A 125 -19.01 -13.67 11.39
N ASP A 126 -19.04 -12.56 12.15
CA ASP A 126 -18.14 -11.44 11.90
C ASP A 126 -16.67 -11.88 11.96
N LEU A 127 -16.31 -12.69 12.96
CA LEU A 127 -14.95 -13.22 13.11
C LEU A 127 -14.55 -14.10 11.92
N ALA A 128 -15.43 -15.01 11.48
CA ALA A 128 -15.15 -15.87 10.32
C ALA A 128 -14.92 -15.06 9.04
N GLN A 129 -15.70 -13.98 8.83
CA GLN A 129 -15.51 -13.06 7.71
C GLN A 129 -14.18 -12.30 7.83
N ALA A 130 -13.86 -11.79 9.01
CA ALA A 130 -12.60 -11.06 9.25
C ALA A 130 -11.37 -11.97 9.09
N GLU A 131 -11.45 -13.23 9.51
CA GLU A 131 -10.38 -14.22 9.31
C GLU A 131 -10.17 -14.53 7.82
N THR A 132 -11.25 -14.67 7.06
CA THR A 132 -11.19 -14.89 5.60
C THR A 132 -10.57 -13.69 4.90
N ALA A 133 -11.03 -12.47 5.23
CA ALA A 133 -10.49 -11.24 4.67
C ALA A 133 -8.99 -11.03 5.00
N ALA A 134 -8.58 -11.36 6.24
CA ALA A 134 -7.17 -11.28 6.63
C ALA A 134 -6.30 -12.29 5.87
N LYS A 135 -6.80 -13.50 5.63
CA LYS A 135 -6.11 -14.53 4.84
C LYS A 135 -5.97 -14.13 3.37
N GLU A 136 -7.02 -13.58 2.77
CA GLU A 136 -6.96 -13.07 1.40
C GLU A 136 -5.99 -11.90 1.26
N ALA A 137 -6.02 -10.96 2.22
CA ALA A 137 -5.08 -9.84 2.25
C ALA A 137 -3.62 -10.31 2.38
N ASP A 138 -3.36 -11.34 3.19
CA ASP A 138 -2.03 -11.96 3.34
C ASP A 138 -1.55 -12.61 2.05
N GLN A 139 -2.42 -13.34 1.36
CA GLN A 139 -2.10 -13.95 0.07
C GLN A 139 -1.78 -12.90 -1.00
N ARG A 140 -2.58 -11.83 -1.09
CA ARG A 140 -2.36 -10.72 -2.02
C ARG A 140 -1.03 -10.04 -1.72
N PHE A 141 -0.79 -9.68 -0.47
CA PHE A 141 0.48 -9.07 -0.05
C PHE A 141 1.68 -9.95 -0.36
N SER A 142 1.62 -11.24 -0.05
CA SER A 142 2.71 -12.19 -0.32
C SER A 142 3.02 -12.29 -1.81
N ALA A 143 2.00 -12.35 -2.67
CA ALA A 143 2.15 -12.40 -4.12
C ALA A 143 2.77 -11.08 -4.65
N GLU A 144 2.25 -9.94 -4.22
CA GLU A 144 2.74 -8.62 -4.64
C GLU A 144 4.17 -8.36 -4.16
N LYS A 145 4.47 -8.68 -2.91
CA LYS A 145 5.82 -8.61 -2.34
C LYS A 145 6.80 -9.45 -3.15
N THR A 146 6.46 -10.70 -3.47
CA THR A 146 7.31 -11.60 -4.26
C THR A 146 7.55 -11.04 -5.66
N ALA A 147 6.53 -10.47 -6.31
CA ALA A 147 6.66 -9.85 -7.62
C ALA A 147 7.56 -8.60 -7.58
N LEU A 148 7.39 -7.74 -6.59
CA LEU A 148 8.22 -6.54 -6.40
C LEU A 148 9.68 -6.91 -6.10
N GLU A 149 9.92 -7.82 -5.18
CA GLU A 149 11.27 -8.30 -4.84
C GLU A 149 11.93 -9.03 -6.04
N GLY A 150 11.16 -9.81 -6.79
CA GLY A 150 11.64 -10.45 -8.02
C GLY A 150 12.08 -9.44 -9.10
N SER A 151 11.43 -8.29 -9.17
CA SER A 151 11.80 -7.21 -10.10
C SER A 151 13.14 -6.54 -9.76
N VAL A 152 13.61 -6.61 -8.51
CA VAL A 152 14.86 -6.00 -8.07
C VAL A 152 16.06 -6.62 -8.78
N GLY A 153 16.08 -7.94 -8.94
CA GLY A 153 17.15 -8.65 -9.64
C GLY A 153 17.29 -8.19 -11.09
N ALA A 154 16.19 -8.12 -11.82
CA ALA A 154 16.17 -7.63 -13.20
C ALA A 154 16.63 -6.17 -13.31
N LEU A 155 16.21 -5.31 -12.37
CA LEU A 155 16.67 -3.91 -12.33
C LEU A 155 18.18 -3.82 -12.03
N ASP A 156 18.72 -4.69 -11.20
CA ASP A 156 20.16 -4.71 -10.92
C ASP A 156 20.98 -5.14 -12.13
N GLU A 157 20.51 -6.11 -12.90
CA GLU A 157 21.13 -6.51 -14.14
C GLU A 157 21.09 -5.40 -15.19
N GLU A 158 19.95 -4.72 -15.35
CA GLU A 158 19.83 -3.57 -16.25
C GLU A 158 20.77 -2.44 -15.82
N LEU A 159 20.80 -2.10 -14.53
CA LEU A 159 21.70 -1.08 -13.98
C LEU A 159 23.17 -1.42 -14.22
N ALA A 160 23.58 -2.68 -14.04
CA ALA A 160 24.93 -3.13 -14.31
C ALA A 160 25.28 -2.99 -15.79
N GLY A 161 24.37 -3.41 -16.69
CA GLY A 161 24.54 -3.28 -18.13
C GLY A 161 24.66 -1.83 -18.61
N PHE A 162 23.82 -0.92 -18.07
CA PHE A 162 23.91 0.49 -18.42
C PHE A 162 25.15 1.17 -17.83
N ARG A 163 25.65 0.75 -16.65
CA ARG A 163 26.91 1.24 -16.09
C ARG A 163 28.11 0.88 -16.98
N GLN A 164 28.19 -0.36 -17.45
CA GLN A 164 29.25 -0.78 -18.39
C GLN A 164 29.19 0.01 -19.71
N LYS A 165 27.97 0.20 -20.27
CA LYS A 165 27.80 1.03 -21.48
C LYS A 165 28.25 2.47 -21.24
N ARG A 166 27.90 3.04 -20.11
CA ARG A 166 28.32 4.39 -19.69
C ARG A 166 29.83 4.52 -19.62
N GLU A 167 30.52 3.56 -19.01
CA GLU A 167 31.98 3.56 -18.93
C GLU A 167 32.65 3.52 -20.31
N ALA A 168 32.14 2.69 -21.19
CA ALA A 168 32.63 2.63 -22.58
C ALA A 168 32.39 3.96 -23.34
N MET A 169 31.23 4.59 -23.14
CA MET A 169 30.91 5.90 -23.73
C MET A 169 31.79 7.00 -23.17
N MET A 170 32.08 7.00 -21.86
CA MET A 170 32.99 7.97 -21.24
C MET A 170 34.41 7.89 -21.83
N ALA A 171 34.92 6.70 -22.03
CA ALA A 171 36.24 6.48 -22.63
C ALA A 171 36.37 7.05 -24.07
N ALA A 172 35.24 7.15 -24.79
CA ALA A 172 35.20 7.67 -26.15
C ALA A 172 35.03 9.20 -26.24
N VAL A 173 34.79 9.88 -25.12
CA VAL A 173 34.62 11.36 -25.05
C VAL A 173 35.95 11.99 -24.68
N GLU A 174 36.24 13.17 -25.28
CA GLU A 174 37.42 13.95 -24.94
C GLU A 174 37.44 14.35 -23.46
N PRO A 175 38.54 14.17 -22.71
CA PRO A 175 38.62 14.39 -21.26
C PRO A 175 38.23 15.81 -20.80
N SER A 176 38.48 16.83 -21.62
CA SER A 176 38.12 18.20 -21.33
C SER A 176 36.59 18.41 -21.33
N LEU A 177 35.93 17.80 -22.31
CA LEU A 177 34.49 17.83 -22.48
C LEU A 177 33.76 16.97 -21.44
N LEU A 178 34.33 15.82 -21.11
CA LEU A 178 33.80 14.93 -20.08
C LEU A 178 33.78 15.65 -18.70
N ARG A 179 34.89 16.32 -18.32
CA ARG A 179 34.92 17.11 -17.06
C ARG A 179 33.85 18.20 -17.02
N ARG A 180 33.66 18.89 -18.16
CA ARG A 180 32.61 19.91 -18.25
C ARG A 180 31.21 19.30 -18.13
N TYR A 181 30.97 18.18 -18.79
CA TYR A 181 29.72 17.42 -18.72
C TYR A 181 29.41 16.99 -17.30
N GLU A 182 30.33 16.34 -16.60
CA GLU A 182 30.12 15.84 -15.22
C GLU A 182 29.84 17.01 -14.24
N LYS A 183 30.55 18.13 -14.38
CA LYS A 183 30.26 19.34 -13.58
C LYS A 183 28.85 19.85 -13.79
N LEU A 184 28.39 19.89 -15.04
CA LEU A 184 27.05 20.36 -15.38
C LEU A 184 25.98 19.36 -14.91
N LYS A 185 26.20 18.06 -15.10
CA LYS A 185 25.33 16.99 -14.65
C LYS A 185 25.07 17.10 -13.14
N GLY A 186 26.11 17.24 -12.32
CA GLY A 186 25.97 17.38 -10.87
C GLY A 186 25.18 18.63 -10.43
N SER A 187 25.31 19.76 -11.16
CA SER A 187 24.67 21.02 -10.83
C SER A 187 23.26 21.21 -11.41
N LYS A 188 22.85 20.42 -12.40
CA LYS A 188 21.64 20.61 -13.21
C LYS A 188 20.68 19.42 -13.22
N LYS A 189 20.56 18.70 -12.11
CA LYS A 189 19.66 17.56 -11.96
C LYS A 189 19.81 16.49 -13.06
N GLY A 190 21.05 16.06 -13.31
CA GLY A 190 21.35 15.02 -14.29
C GLY A 190 21.41 15.47 -15.76
N GLN A 191 20.98 16.68 -16.10
CA GLN A 191 20.91 17.16 -17.49
C GLN A 191 22.00 18.20 -17.78
N ALA A 192 23.09 17.76 -18.42
CA ALA A 192 24.20 18.64 -18.82
C ALA A 192 23.99 19.26 -20.22
N LEU A 193 23.26 18.59 -21.11
CA LEU A 193 22.97 19.06 -22.46
C LEU A 193 21.51 19.53 -22.57
N ALA A 194 21.27 20.44 -23.47
CA ALA A 194 19.95 20.93 -23.82
C ALA A 194 19.79 21.10 -25.33
N GLY A 195 18.72 20.59 -25.88
CA GLY A 195 18.37 20.82 -27.27
C GLY A 195 17.97 22.27 -27.54
N VAL A 196 18.17 22.75 -28.75
CA VAL A 196 17.62 23.97 -29.26
C VAL A 196 16.51 23.63 -30.26
N ASN A 197 15.30 24.15 -30.05
CA ASN A 197 14.14 23.97 -30.90
C ASN A 197 14.28 24.76 -32.22
N LYS A 198 13.34 24.53 -33.17
CA LYS A 198 13.23 25.28 -34.42
C LYS A 198 12.99 26.76 -34.21
N ASP A 199 12.24 27.13 -33.19
CA ASP A 199 11.97 28.50 -32.77
C ASP A 199 13.17 29.19 -32.14
N GLY A 200 14.28 28.48 -31.95
CA GLY A 200 15.50 29.02 -31.33
C GLY A 200 15.47 29.03 -29.81
N SER A 201 14.50 28.40 -29.16
CA SER A 201 14.45 28.32 -27.68
C SER A 201 15.25 27.13 -27.14
N CYS A 202 15.82 27.30 -25.95
CA CYS A 202 16.48 26.22 -25.22
C CYS A 202 15.44 25.31 -24.57
N MET A 203 15.43 24.01 -24.88
CA MET A 203 14.45 23.04 -24.38
C MET A 203 14.48 22.87 -22.85
N SER A 204 15.59 23.21 -22.20
CA SER A 204 15.73 23.02 -20.77
C SER A 204 15.28 24.23 -19.93
N CYS A 205 15.67 25.48 -20.30
CA CYS A 205 15.27 26.69 -19.58
C CYS A 205 14.14 27.46 -20.28
N ARG A 206 13.74 27.06 -21.50
CA ARG A 206 12.68 27.63 -22.34
C ARG A 206 12.91 29.09 -22.75
N LEU A 207 14.11 29.62 -22.55
CA LEU A 207 14.47 30.96 -22.95
C LEU A 207 15.03 31.00 -24.39
N GLN A 208 14.80 32.12 -25.06
CA GLN A 208 15.25 32.32 -26.43
C GLN A 208 16.78 32.43 -26.49
N VAL A 209 17.40 31.62 -27.32
CA VAL A 209 18.86 31.65 -27.58
C VAL A 209 19.10 32.66 -28.67
N GLN A 210 20.23 33.38 -28.58
CA GLN A 210 20.60 34.38 -29.58
C GLN A 210 20.67 33.75 -30.99
N PRO A 211 20.11 34.39 -32.05
CA PRO A 211 20.06 33.85 -33.38
C PRO A 211 21.41 33.41 -33.94
N GLN A 212 22.45 34.14 -33.62
CA GLN A 212 23.81 33.78 -34.02
C GLN A 212 24.25 32.46 -33.40
N VAL A 213 24.00 32.26 -32.08
CA VAL A 213 24.33 31.02 -31.39
C VAL A 213 23.51 29.85 -31.95
N VAL A 214 22.25 30.07 -32.27
CA VAL A 214 21.39 29.05 -32.92
C VAL A 214 22.02 28.62 -34.26
N ALA A 215 22.49 29.59 -35.08
CA ALA A 215 23.11 29.26 -36.36
C ALA A 215 24.41 28.47 -36.19
N GLU A 216 25.22 28.77 -35.18
CA GLU A 216 26.44 28.02 -34.84
C GLU A 216 26.15 26.65 -34.28
N VAL A 217 25.13 26.50 -33.41
CA VAL A 217 24.65 25.19 -32.89
C VAL A 217 24.24 24.28 -34.04
N LYS A 218 23.51 24.80 -35.05
CA LYS A 218 23.13 24.04 -36.25
C LYS A 218 24.33 23.51 -37.04
N ARG A 219 25.41 24.28 -37.12
CA ARG A 219 26.65 23.87 -37.82
C ARG A 219 27.44 22.83 -37.03
N ALA A 220 27.23 22.73 -35.71
CA ALA A 220 27.97 21.81 -34.81
C ALA A 220 29.48 21.90 -34.91
N THR A 221 30.03 23.07 -35.26
CA THR A 221 31.47 23.30 -35.40
C THR A 221 32.16 23.53 -34.06
N ALA A 222 31.43 24.06 -33.09
CA ALA A 222 31.92 24.34 -31.72
C ALA A 222 30.91 23.87 -30.68
N ILE A 223 31.34 23.59 -29.46
CA ILE A 223 30.51 23.27 -28.33
C ILE A 223 30.10 24.54 -27.59
N LEU A 224 28.85 24.92 -27.76
CA LEU A 224 28.29 26.17 -27.23
C LEU A 224 27.48 25.89 -25.96
N ALA A 225 27.31 26.88 -25.13
CA ALA A 225 26.48 26.83 -23.92
C ALA A 225 25.32 27.82 -24.00
N CYS A 226 24.23 27.48 -23.35
CA CYS A 226 23.13 28.40 -23.18
C CYS A 226 23.54 29.52 -22.25
N SER A 227 23.35 30.81 -22.67
CA SER A 227 23.69 31.97 -21.87
C SER A 227 22.94 32.08 -20.55
N TYR A 228 21.79 31.45 -20.42
CA TYR A 228 20.92 31.49 -19.24
C TYR A 228 21.14 30.31 -18.29
N CYS A 229 21.13 29.07 -18.80
CA CYS A 229 21.18 27.87 -17.94
C CYS A 229 22.58 27.19 -17.95
N ASN A 230 23.49 27.65 -18.82
CA ASN A 230 24.87 27.15 -18.99
C ASN A 230 25.02 25.69 -19.44
N ARG A 231 23.93 25.05 -19.88
CA ARG A 231 23.96 23.70 -20.47
C ARG A 231 24.59 23.72 -21.85
N ILE A 232 25.23 22.63 -22.21
CA ILE A 232 25.78 22.45 -23.56
C ILE A 232 24.60 22.36 -24.52
N LEU A 233 24.65 23.17 -25.60
CA LEU A 233 23.60 23.21 -26.60
C LEU A 233 23.88 22.27 -27.75
N TYR A 234 22.83 21.59 -28.24
CA TYR A 234 22.84 20.85 -29.49
C TYR A 234 21.58 21.15 -30.30
N TRP A 235 21.62 20.95 -31.61
CA TRP A 235 20.47 21.14 -32.44
C TRP A 235 19.54 19.92 -32.38
N ALA A 236 18.34 20.11 -31.84
CA ALA A 236 17.34 19.05 -31.70
C ALA A 236 16.47 18.88 -32.95
N GLY A 237 16.52 19.86 -33.90
CA GLY A 237 15.63 19.84 -35.07
C GLY A 237 14.16 20.14 -34.70
N ASP A 238 13.24 19.44 -35.35
CA ASP A 238 11.85 19.44 -34.90
C ASP A 238 11.78 18.82 -33.51
N PRO A 239 10.93 19.37 -32.63
CA PRO A 239 10.70 18.72 -31.35
C PRO A 239 10.32 17.27 -31.67
N VAL A 240 11.18 16.32 -31.35
CA VAL A 240 10.77 14.93 -31.30
C VAL A 240 9.61 14.94 -30.36
N GLN A 241 8.41 14.67 -30.87
CA GLN A 241 7.31 14.30 -29.99
C GLN A 241 7.85 13.09 -29.23
N ILE A 242 8.21 13.31 -27.98
CA ILE A 242 8.43 12.21 -27.04
C ILE A 242 7.04 11.60 -26.94
N VAL A 243 6.76 10.67 -27.86
CA VAL A 243 5.63 9.75 -27.66
C VAL A 243 6.01 9.04 -26.38
N PRO A 244 5.30 9.27 -25.27
CA PRO A 244 5.58 8.51 -24.08
C PRO A 244 5.49 7.06 -24.54
N VAL A 245 6.57 6.29 -24.31
CA VAL A 245 6.54 4.84 -24.51
C VAL A 245 5.30 4.42 -23.74
N PRO A 246 4.25 3.85 -24.40
CA PRO A 246 3.08 3.42 -23.68
C PRO A 246 3.60 2.46 -22.63
N GLU A 247 3.46 2.83 -21.36
CA GLU A 247 3.56 1.86 -20.28
C GLU A 247 2.60 0.76 -20.70
N LYS A 248 3.14 -0.41 -21.05
CA LYS A 248 2.28 -1.55 -21.28
C LYS A 248 1.45 -1.63 -20.00
N PRO A 249 0.12 -1.48 -20.08
CA PRO A 249 -0.68 -1.71 -18.90
C PRO A 249 -0.27 -3.11 -18.45
N VAL A 250 0.11 -3.22 -17.19
CA VAL A 250 0.19 -4.52 -16.54
C VAL A 250 -1.22 -5.06 -16.71
N GLU A 251 -1.40 -6.05 -17.59
CA GLU A 251 -2.65 -6.77 -17.71
C GLU A 251 -2.91 -7.35 -16.32
N ILE A 252 -3.74 -6.65 -15.59
CA ILE A 252 -4.40 -7.23 -14.43
C ILE A 252 -5.29 -8.28 -15.06
N LEU A 253 -4.90 -9.54 -14.94
CA LEU A 253 -5.76 -10.67 -15.23
C LEU A 253 -7.00 -10.50 -14.35
N GLU A 254 -8.05 -9.94 -14.92
CA GLU A 254 -9.38 -9.99 -14.35
C GLU A 254 -9.73 -11.47 -14.23
N VAL A 255 -9.68 -11.97 -13.01
CA VAL A 255 -10.21 -13.28 -12.68
C VAL A 255 -11.72 -13.16 -12.86
N GLU A 256 -12.24 -13.65 -13.98
CA GLU A 256 -13.67 -13.80 -14.19
C GLU A 256 -14.23 -14.61 -13.02
N GLU A 257 -15.03 -13.96 -12.22
CA GLU A 257 -15.87 -14.55 -11.19
C GLU A 257 -16.94 -15.39 -11.92
N ALA A 258 -16.67 -16.67 -12.02
CA ALA A 258 -17.67 -17.63 -12.50
C ALA A 258 -18.83 -17.65 -11.51
N ALA A 259 -19.89 -16.93 -11.84
CA ALA A 259 -21.18 -17.05 -11.19
C ALA A 259 -21.74 -18.45 -11.51
N GLU A 260 -21.58 -19.39 -10.60
CA GLU A 260 -22.36 -20.61 -10.60
C GLU A 260 -23.81 -20.28 -10.20
N THR A 261 -24.64 -20.15 -11.21
CA THR A 261 -26.10 -20.28 -11.07
C THR A 261 -26.42 -21.76 -10.89
N THR A 262 -26.80 -22.13 -9.68
CA THR A 262 -27.49 -23.40 -9.42
C THR A 262 -29.00 -23.16 -9.35
N GLU A 263 -29.72 -23.81 -10.25
CA GLU A 263 -31.17 -24.11 -10.18
C GLU A 263 -31.54 -24.90 -8.90
#